data_2d83283cc2b91423cdf9f5ab24e75be8
#
_entry.id   2d83283cc2b91423cdf9f5ab24e75be8
#
_cell.length_a   1.000
_cell.length_b   1.000
_cell.length_c   1.000
_cell.angle_alpha   90.00
_cell.angle_beta   90.00
_cell.angle_gamma   90.00
#
_symmetry.space_group_name_H-M   'P 1'
#
loop_
_entity.id
_entity.type
_entity.pdbx_description
1 polymer ?
#
loop_
_entity_poly.entity_id
_entity_poly.type
_entity_poly.pdbx_seq_one_letter_code
_entity_poly.pdbx_strand_id
1 'polypeptide(L)'
;MNVYIIGVGPGNGRYLIKESEEKIENADIIIGAKRLIKPYCNKKTFAAITPFDIISIIKSNNQCENIAVLMSGDASFYSGTKKLVLELEKEKIKYNILPGISSVSYMSAKTGVPLDEAGFLSLHGRKMSIMGTILSSRYTYILTQSDCGIICQRLQKIGFGGFKVYIGENLSLENE
;
A
#
# COMPACT_ATOMS: atom_id res chain seq x y z
N MET A 1 -18.19 17.89 0.72
CA MET A 1 -16.89 17.28 1.06
C MET A 1 -16.75 15.94 0.36
N ASN A 2 -15.68 15.75 -0.40
CA ASN A 2 -15.32 14.51 -1.09
C ASN A 2 -14.03 13.98 -0.49
N VAL A 3 -14.00 12.72 -0.10
CA VAL A 3 -12.80 12.05 0.40
C VAL A 3 -12.30 11.08 -0.66
N TYR A 4 -11.06 11.23 -1.09
CA TYR A 4 -10.40 10.35 -2.05
C TYR A 4 -9.34 9.50 -1.35
N ILE A 5 -9.52 8.19 -1.33
CA ILE A 5 -8.53 7.23 -0.82
C ILE A 5 -7.68 6.82 -2.01
N ILE A 6 -6.42 7.22 -2.02
CA ILE A 6 -5.58 7.18 -3.22
C ILE A 6 -4.39 6.24 -3.02
N GLY A 7 -4.29 5.21 -3.85
CA GLY A 7 -3.08 4.41 -3.98
C GLY A 7 -2.01 5.18 -4.74
N VAL A 8 -0.89 5.50 -4.07
CA VAL A 8 0.17 6.34 -4.67
C VAL A 8 1.29 5.56 -5.35
N GLY A 9 1.09 4.26 -5.55
CA GLY A 9 2.08 3.43 -6.21
C GLY A 9 3.24 2.99 -5.30
N PRO A 10 4.29 2.37 -5.88
CA PRO A 10 5.38 1.73 -5.14
C PRO A 10 6.34 2.72 -4.46
N GLY A 11 6.32 4.01 -4.84
CA GLY A 11 7.14 5.03 -4.20
C GLY A 11 7.56 6.18 -5.10
N ASN A 12 7.94 5.91 -6.35
CA ASN A 12 8.32 6.94 -7.31
C ASN A 12 7.08 7.56 -7.97
N GLY A 13 6.99 8.89 -8.00
CA GLY A 13 5.87 9.63 -8.59
C GLY A 13 5.57 9.31 -10.06
N ARG A 14 6.53 8.77 -10.81
CA ARG A 14 6.30 8.29 -12.21
C ARG A 14 5.25 7.18 -12.31
N TYR A 15 4.98 6.49 -11.20
CA TYR A 15 3.99 5.41 -11.10
C TYR A 15 2.67 5.87 -10.49
N LEU A 16 2.50 7.17 -10.27
CA LEU A 16 1.23 7.74 -9.86
C LEU A 16 0.28 7.77 -11.06
N ILE A 17 -0.93 7.29 -10.86
CA ILE A 17 -1.96 7.31 -11.90
C ILE A 17 -2.41 8.76 -12.10
N LYS A 18 -2.61 9.17 -13.35
CA LYS A 18 -2.93 10.57 -13.71
C LYS A 18 -4.15 11.11 -12.97
N GLU A 19 -5.23 10.34 -12.88
CA GLU A 19 -6.41 10.73 -12.11
C GLU A 19 -6.08 10.97 -10.63
N SER A 20 -5.22 10.12 -10.04
CA SER A 20 -4.75 10.29 -8.66
C SER A 20 -3.94 11.57 -8.47
N GLU A 21 -3.08 11.90 -9.43
CA GLU A 21 -2.30 13.14 -9.45
C GLU A 21 -3.23 14.36 -9.45
N GLU A 22 -4.21 14.40 -10.35
CA GLU A 22 -5.21 15.46 -10.45
C GLU A 22 -6.01 15.64 -9.14
N LYS A 23 -6.41 14.53 -8.49
CA LYS A 23 -7.13 14.61 -7.21
C LYS A 23 -6.25 15.10 -6.06
N ILE A 24 -4.98 14.74 -6.04
CA ILE A 24 -4.01 15.22 -5.05
C ILE A 24 -3.73 16.72 -5.27
N GLU A 25 -3.58 17.14 -6.52
CA GLU A 25 -3.35 18.55 -6.87
C GLU A 25 -4.53 19.43 -6.49
N ASN A 26 -5.76 18.96 -6.64
CA ASN A 26 -6.98 19.69 -6.32
C ASN A 26 -7.46 19.48 -4.87
N ALA A 27 -6.72 18.76 -4.04
CA ALA A 27 -7.09 18.55 -2.65
C ALA A 27 -6.77 19.78 -1.79
N ASP A 28 -7.72 20.16 -0.92
CA ASP A 28 -7.55 21.21 0.11
C ASP A 28 -6.59 20.76 1.21
N ILE A 29 -6.67 19.47 1.57
CA ILE A 29 -5.76 18.84 2.53
C ILE A 29 -5.37 17.44 2.07
N ILE A 30 -4.17 17.04 2.47
CA ILE A 30 -3.61 15.71 2.19
C ILE A 30 -3.30 15.01 3.51
N ILE A 31 -3.78 13.79 3.66
CA ILE A 31 -3.60 12.96 4.87
C ILE A 31 -2.84 11.69 4.48
N GLY A 32 -1.88 11.23 5.29
CA GLY A 32 -1.17 9.98 5.03
C GLY A 32 0.05 9.78 5.93
N ALA A 33 0.75 8.68 5.72
CA ALA A 33 2.02 8.44 6.41
C ALA A 33 3.05 9.55 6.08
N LYS A 34 3.89 9.93 7.03
CA LYS A 34 4.88 11.03 6.87
C LYS A 34 5.65 10.96 5.56
N ARG A 35 6.09 9.75 5.15
CA ARG A 35 6.83 9.55 3.91
C ARG A 35 6.01 9.84 2.64
N LEU A 36 4.69 9.59 2.67
CA LEU A 36 3.80 9.77 1.52
C LEU A 36 3.40 11.24 1.32
N ILE A 37 3.29 12.01 2.41
CA ILE A 37 2.92 13.43 2.35
C ILE A 37 4.12 14.35 2.16
N LYS A 38 5.36 13.86 2.36
CA LYS A 38 6.59 14.64 2.23
C LYS A 38 6.74 15.38 0.89
N PRO A 39 6.39 14.78 -0.28
CA PRO A 39 6.48 15.48 -1.57
C PRO A 39 5.53 16.68 -1.69
N TYR A 40 4.51 16.77 -0.87
CA TYR A 40 3.43 17.77 -0.93
C TYR A 40 3.55 18.83 0.17
N CYS A 41 4.77 19.19 0.58
CA CYS A 41 5.04 20.14 1.67
C CYS A 41 4.54 21.56 1.40
N ASN A 42 4.23 21.90 0.17
CA ASN A 42 3.60 23.15 -0.25
C ASN A 42 2.07 23.20 -0.02
N LYS A 43 1.48 22.08 0.38
CA LYS A 43 0.04 21.96 0.69
C LYS A 43 -0.17 21.72 2.19
N LYS A 44 -1.39 21.91 2.64
CA LYS A 44 -1.79 21.57 4.02
C LYS A 44 -1.82 20.05 4.18
N THR A 45 -0.89 19.50 4.94
CA THR A 45 -0.72 18.05 5.11
C THR A 45 -0.88 17.64 6.56
N PHE A 46 -1.40 16.43 6.78
CA PHE A 46 -1.54 15.82 8.10
C PHE A 46 -0.95 14.41 8.11
N ALA A 47 -0.04 14.13 9.03
CA ALA A 47 0.53 12.82 9.22
C ALA A 47 -0.41 11.94 10.05
N ALA A 48 -1.05 10.95 9.40
CA ALA A 48 -1.90 9.97 10.05
C ALA A 48 -1.86 8.64 9.32
N ILE A 49 -2.00 7.53 10.08
CA ILE A 49 -1.97 6.16 9.56
C ILE A 49 -3.20 5.39 10.04
N THR A 50 -3.65 5.65 11.28
CA THR A 50 -4.79 4.92 11.83
C THR A 50 -6.12 5.47 11.30
N PRO A 51 -7.13 4.62 11.08
CA PRO A 51 -8.45 5.09 10.67
C PRO A 51 -9.02 6.13 11.63
N PHE A 52 -8.82 5.96 12.92
CA PHE A 52 -9.28 6.90 13.95
C PHE A 52 -8.71 8.30 13.75
N ASP A 53 -7.39 8.41 13.59
CA ASP A 53 -6.72 9.71 13.39
C ASP A 53 -7.17 10.35 12.07
N ILE A 54 -7.28 9.56 11.00
CA ILE A 54 -7.72 10.04 9.69
C ILE A 54 -9.14 10.62 9.78
N ILE A 55 -10.07 9.90 10.41
CA ILE A 55 -11.46 10.37 10.61
C ILE A 55 -11.49 11.64 11.46
N SER A 56 -10.71 11.71 12.53
CA SER A 56 -10.61 12.89 13.38
C SER A 56 -10.19 14.13 12.59
N ILE A 57 -9.16 13.98 11.73
CA ILE A 57 -8.68 15.06 10.85
C ILE A 57 -9.75 15.47 9.85
N ILE A 58 -10.43 14.51 9.20
CA ILE A 58 -11.51 14.78 8.24
C ILE A 58 -12.62 15.60 8.92
N LYS A 59 -13.07 15.19 10.11
CA LYS A 59 -14.12 15.88 10.86
C LYS A 59 -13.71 17.29 11.30
N SER A 60 -12.46 17.48 11.70
CA SER A 60 -11.92 18.78 12.09
C SER A 60 -11.72 19.74 10.91
N ASN A 61 -11.82 19.24 9.68
CA ASN A 61 -11.67 20.02 8.44
C ASN A 61 -12.90 19.86 7.53
N ASN A 62 -14.09 19.83 8.11
CA ASN A 62 -15.37 19.63 7.41
C ASN A 62 -15.73 20.74 6.41
N GLN A 63 -15.07 21.88 6.47
CA GLN A 63 -15.19 22.99 5.52
C GLN A 63 -14.44 22.72 4.19
N CYS A 64 -13.56 21.71 4.14
CA CYS A 64 -12.85 21.34 2.94
C CYS A 64 -13.78 20.67 1.93
N GLU A 65 -13.62 20.99 0.64
CA GLU A 65 -14.38 20.35 -0.43
C GLU A 65 -13.75 19.00 -0.83
N ASN A 66 -12.43 18.96 -0.93
CA ASN A 66 -11.68 17.81 -1.39
C ASN A 66 -10.55 17.41 -0.42
N ILE A 67 -10.58 16.18 0.03
CA ILE A 67 -9.60 15.61 0.95
C ILE A 67 -8.95 14.38 0.29
N ALA A 68 -7.63 14.37 0.17
CA ALA A 68 -6.86 13.24 -0.32
C ALA A 68 -6.26 12.44 0.85
N VAL A 69 -6.56 11.13 0.91
CA VAL A 69 -5.97 10.20 1.87
C VAL A 69 -5.05 9.24 1.13
N LEU A 70 -3.74 9.36 1.36
CA LEU A 70 -2.73 8.63 0.61
C LEU A 70 -2.43 7.26 1.23
N MET A 71 -2.52 6.22 0.41
CA MET A 71 -2.15 4.84 0.74
C MET A 71 -0.94 4.39 -0.09
N SER A 72 -0.02 3.66 0.52
CA SER A 72 1.14 3.10 -0.21
C SER A 72 0.71 1.99 -1.16
N GLY A 73 1.30 1.93 -2.33
CA GLY A 73 1.00 0.91 -3.33
C GLY A 73 -0.39 1.08 -3.92
N ASP A 74 -1.14 0.00 -3.99
CA ASP A 74 -2.55 -0.03 -4.36
C ASP A 74 -3.44 0.12 -3.13
N ALA A 75 -4.47 0.96 -3.23
CA ALA A 75 -5.41 1.20 -2.13
C ALA A 75 -6.26 -0.05 -1.79
N SER A 76 -6.45 -0.98 -2.73
CA SER A 76 -7.26 -2.19 -2.55
C SER A 76 -6.47 -3.42 -2.12
N PHE A 77 -5.13 -3.42 -2.30
CA PHE A 77 -4.29 -4.60 -2.10
C PHE A 77 -3.43 -4.51 -0.83
N TYR A 78 -3.75 -5.31 0.19
CA TYR A 78 -3.08 -5.35 1.50
C TYR A 78 -2.86 -3.98 2.15
N SER A 79 -3.77 -3.05 1.93
CA SER A 79 -3.72 -1.69 2.46
C SER A 79 -4.58 -1.51 3.72
N GLY A 80 -4.45 -0.34 4.36
CA GLY A 80 -5.33 0.09 5.46
C GLY A 80 -6.74 0.49 5.03
N THR A 81 -7.02 0.56 3.74
CA THR A 81 -8.27 1.06 3.16
C THR A 81 -9.51 0.35 3.69
N LYS A 82 -9.47 -1.00 3.80
CA LYS A 82 -10.62 -1.77 4.32
C LYS A 82 -11.08 -1.28 5.70
N LYS A 83 -10.15 -1.01 6.61
CA LYS A 83 -10.49 -0.52 7.96
C LYS A 83 -10.97 0.93 7.91
N LEU A 84 -10.36 1.76 7.08
CA LEU A 84 -10.76 3.16 6.93
C LEU A 84 -12.16 3.28 6.34
N VAL A 85 -12.48 2.49 5.32
CA VAL A 85 -13.82 2.44 4.70
C VAL A 85 -14.90 2.14 5.72
N LEU A 86 -14.70 1.14 6.58
CA LEU A 86 -15.67 0.80 7.63
C LEU A 86 -15.94 1.98 8.59
N GLU A 87 -14.91 2.78 8.90
CA GLU A 87 -15.09 3.95 9.75
C GLU A 87 -15.77 5.11 9.00
N LEU A 88 -15.43 5.34 7.72
CA LEU A 88 -16.10 6.35 6.88
C LEU A 88 -17.60 6.04 6.71
N GLU A 89 -17.96 4.77 6.52
CA GLU A 89 -19.34 4.32 6.41
C GLU A 89 -20.13 4.54 7.71
N LYS A 90 -19.54 4.21 8.86
CA LYS A 90 -20.16 4.49 10.18
C LYS A 90 -20.45 5.98 10.37
N GLU A 91 -19.54 6.82 9.90
CA GLU A 91 -19.66 8.27 10.00
C GLU A 91 -20.45 8.91 8.85
N LYS A 92 -20.97 8.08 7.92
CA LYS A 92 -21.72 8.51 6.72
C LYS A 92 -20.95 9.51 5.85
N ILE A 93 -19.62 9.40 5.83
CA ILE A 93 -18.75 10.23 4.99
C ILE A 93 -18.63 9.57 3.62
N LYS A 94 -18.95 10.32 2.55
CA LYS A 94 -18.79 9.86 1.16
C LYS A 94 -17.31 9.79 0.80
N TYR A 95 -16.92 8.73 0.10
CA TYR A 95 -15.55 8.52 -0.33
C TYR A 95 -15.49 7.91 -1.73
N ASN A 96 -14.34 8.07 -2.38
CA ASN A 96 -13.98 7.40 -3.63
C ASN A 96 -12.61 6.73 -3.42
N ILE A 97 -12.43 5.53 -3.98
CA ILE A 97 -11.15 4.81 -3.93
C ILE A 97 -10.52 4.87 -5.32
N LEU A 98 -9.31 5.39 -5.39
CA LEU A 98 -8.50 5.40 -6.60
C LEU A 98 -7.41 4.34 -6.47
N PRO A 99 -7.26 3.46 -7.48
CA PRO A 99 -6.25 2.41 -7.46
C PRO A 99 -4.83 3.00 -7.56
N GLY A 100 -3.84 2.17 -7.27
CA GLY A 100 -2.44 2.49 -7.48
C GLY A 100 -1.67 1.25 -7.94
N ILE A 101 -0.46 1.42 -8.42
CA ILE A 101 0.39 0.28 -8.77
C ILE A 101 0.93 -0.34 -7.48
N SER A 102 0.58 -1.61 -7.23
CA SER A 102 1.10 -2.33 -6.06
C SER A 102 2.60 -2.64 -6.24
N SER A 103 3.32 -2.75 -5.12
CA SER A 103 4.72 -3.22 -5.15
C SER A 103 4.83 -4.62 -5.74
N VAL A 104 3.80 -5.44 -5.62
CA VAL A 104 3.74 -6.79 -6.20
C VAL A 104 3.65 -6.72 -7.73
N SER A 105 2.78 -5.86 -8.29
CA SER A 105 2.69 -5.65 -9.74
C SER A 105 4.00 -5.09 -10.30
N TYR A 106 4.62 -4.17 -9.59
CA TYR A 106 5.92 -3.62 -9.95
C TYR A 106 7.01 -4.71 -9.97
N MET A 107 7.08 -5.52 -8.91
CA MET A 107 8.04 -6.64 -8.80
C MET A 107 7.81 -7.70 -9.88
N SER A 108 6.55 -8.02 -10.18
CA SER A 108 6.19 -8.93 -11.28
C SER A 108 6.78 -8.45 -12.62
N ALA A 109 6.60 -7.18 -12.94
CA ALA A 109 7.13 -6.58 -14.16
C ALA A 109 8.67 -6.61 -14.21
N LYS A 110 9.34 -6.44 -13.07
CA LYS A 110 10.82 -6.48 -12.98
C LYS A 110 11.39 -7.89 -13.09
N THR A 111 10.71 -8.87 -12.55
CA THR A 111 11.21 -10.26 -12.48
C THR A 111 10.70 -11.16 -13.58
N GLY A 112 9.65 -10.74 -14.31
CA GLY A 112 8.94 -11.57 -15.27
C GLY A 112 8.13 -12.72 -14.63
N VAL A 113 7.94 -12.70 -13.29
CA VAL A 113 7.13 -13.69 -12.58
C VAL A 113 5.66 -13.30 -12.66
N PRO A 114 4.79 -14.13 -13.28
CA PRO A 114 3.39 -13.78 -13.50
C PRO A 114 2.58 -13.76 -12.19
N LEU A 115 1.52 -12.96 -12.14
CA LEU A 115 0.65 -12.83 -10.97
C LEU A 115 -0.50 -13.84 -10.95
N ASP A 116 -0.95 -14.29 -12.10
CA ASP A 116 -2.07 -15.23 -12.28
C ASP A 116 -1.81 -16.64 -11.75
N GLU A 117 -0.53 -17.04 -11.69
CA GLU A 117 -0.09 -18.29 -11.10
C GLU A 117 0.46 -18.12 -9.66
N ALA A 118 0.27 -16.96 -9.05
CA ALA A 118 0.93 -16.60 -7.80
C ALA A 118 -0.01 -16.62 -6.58
N GLY A 119 0.52 -17.11 -5.46
CA GLY A 119 -0.04 -16.90 -4.14
C GLY A 119 0.50 -15.62 -3.52
N PHE A 120 -0.32 -14.97 -2.71
CA PHE A 120 0.02 -13.71 -2.06
C PHE A 120 -0.03 -13.84 -0.55
N LEU A 121 1.00 -13.36 0.13
CA LEU A 121 1.12 -13.40 1.57
C LEU A 121 1.60 -12.05 2.09
N SER A 122 0.93 -11.52 3.11
CA SER A 122 1.41 -10.35 3.84
C SER A 122 1.75 -10.75 5.28
N LEU A 123 3.00 -10.55 5.64
CA LEU A 123 3.50 -10.76 7.00
C LEU A 123 3.36 -9.51 7.87
N HIS A 124 2.81 -8.41 7.34
CA HIS A 124 2.56 -7.18 8.07
C HIS A 124 1.47 -7.39 9.13
N GLY A 125 1.89 -7.66 10.38
CA GLY A 125 0.98 -7.79 11.52
C GLY A 125 0.03 -9.00 11.48
N ARG A 126 0.30 -10.01 10.66
CA ARG A 126 -0.52 -11.23 10.54
C ARG A 126 0.33 -12.48 10.72
N LYS A 127 -0.21 -13.44 11.48
CA LYS A 127 0.34 -14.80 11.53
C LYS A 127 -0.32 -15.61 10.41
N MET A 128 0.34 -15.74 9.27
CA MET A 128 -0.13 -16.59 8.16
C MET A 128 0.86 -17.73 7.93
N SER A 129 0.36 -18.87 7.49
CA SER A 129 1.19 -20.01 7.15
C SER A 129 1.88 -19.77 5.80
N ILE A 130 3.18 -19.52 5.82
CA ILE A 130 4.01 -19.39 4.61
C ILE A 130 3.93 -20.69 3.81
N MET A 131 4.02 -21.85 4.47
CA MET A 131 4.00 -23.17 3.85
C MET A 131 2.71 -23.41 3.03
N GLY A 132 1.54 -23.09 3.58
CA GLY A 132 0.28 -23.29 2.88
C GLY A 132 0.20 -22.53 1.57
N THR A 133 0.65 -21.28 1.54
CA THR A 133 0.66 -20.47 0.32
C THR A 133 1.66 -21.00 -0.70
N ILE A 134 2.87 -21.39 -0.27
CA ILE A 134 3.89 -21.93 -1.16
C ILE A 134 3.43 -23.24 -1.81
N LEU A 135 2.78 -24.13 -1.07
CA LEU A 135 2.31 -25.41 -1.58
C LEU A 135 1.10 -25.31 -2.51
N SER A 136 0.34 -24.22 -2.43
CA SER A 136 -0.88 -24.01 -3.23
C SER A 136 -0.68 -23.17 -4.48
N SER A 137 0.52 -22.66 -4.75
CA SER A 137 0.79 -21.77 -5.88
C SER A 137 2.17 -22.02 -6.49
N ARG A 138 2.31 -21.77 -7.79
CA ARG A 138 3.58 -21.93 -8.51
C ARG A 138 4.61 -20.88 -8.09
N TYR A 139 4.15 -19.68 -7.82
CA TYR A 139 4.94 -18.55 -7.32
C TYR A 139 4.32 -18.00 -6.05
N THR A 140 5.11 -17.41 -5.18
CA THR A 140 4.59 -16.78 -3.96
C THR A 140 5.22 -15.42 -3.76
N TYR A 141 4.38 -14.39 -3.71
CA TYR A 141 4.79 -13.05 -3.32
C TYR A 141 4.58 -12.84 -1.82
N ILE A 142 5.64 -12.46 -1.14
CA ILE A 142 5.62 -12.20 0.31
C ILE A 142 5.91 -10.74 0.57
N LEU A 143 4.90 -10.02 1.07
CA LEU A 143 5.06 -8.65 1.57
C LEU A 143 5.53 -8.70 3.02
N THR A 144 6.70 -8.14 3.29
CA THR A 144 7.32 -8.17 4.62
C THR A 144 7.99 -6.86 4.97
N GLN A 145 8.12 -6.61 6.28
CA GLN A 145 8.99 -5.59 6.87
C GLN A 145 10.15 -6.24 7.61
N SER A 146 10.20 -7.57 7.64
CA SER A 146 11.24 -8.33 8.32
C SER A 146 12.46 -8.48 7.42
N ASP A 147 13.59 -8.72 8.04
CA ASP A 147 14.81 -9.14 7.35
C ASP A 147 14.56 -10.37 6.48
N CYS A 148 14.82 -10.23 5.19
CA CYS A 148 14.65 -11.31 4.21
C CYS A 148 15.52 -12.53 4.54
N GLY A 149 16.67 -12.34 5.18
CA GLY A 149 17.54 -13.43 5.65
C GLY A 149 16.82 -14.34 6.65
N ILE A 150 16.04 -13.78 7.57
CA ILE A 150 15.23 -14.56 8.53
C ILE A 150 14.17 -15.39 7.80
N ILE A 151 13.55 -14.83 6.76
CA ILE A 151 12.54 -15.55 5.97
C ILE A 151 13.22 -16.69 5.21
N CYS A 152 14.35 -16.43 4.55
CA CYS A 152 15.12 -17.45 3.83
C CYS A 152 15.57 -18.59 4.77
N GLN A 153 16.07 -18.29 5.96
CA GLN A 153 16.43 -19.31 6.96
C GLN A 153 15.21 -20.16 7.38
N ARG A 154 14.04 -19.54 7.55
CA ARG A 154 12.81 -20.29 7.85
C ARG A 154 12.41 -21.21 6.72
N LEU A 155 12.46 -20.72 5.48
CA LEU A 155 12.18 -21.53 4.28
C LEU A 155 13.13 -22.72 4.18
N GLN A 156 14.42 -22.50 4.43
CA GLN A 156 15.42 -23.58 4.44
C GLN A 156 15.12 -24.64 5.50
N LYS A 157 14.77 -24.24 6.73
CA LYS A 157 14.42 -25.14 7.84
C LYS A 157 13.21 -26.02 7.58
N ILE A 158 12.27 -25.56 6.74
CA ILE A 158 11.05 -26.29 6.40
C ILE A 158 11.14 -27.01 5.03
N GLY A 159 12.36 -27.16 4.48
CA GLY A 159 12.62 -27.94 3.27
C GLY A 159 12.55 -27.17 1.94
N PHE A 160 12.39 -25.83 1.96
CA PHE A 160 12.31 -25.01 0.76
C PHE A 160 13.62 -24.27 0.41
N GLY A 161 14.78 -24.80 0.88
CA GLY A 161 16.09 -24.18 0.64
C GLY A 161 16.57 -24.18 -0.82
N GLY A 162 15.96 -25.00 -1.70
CA GLY A 162 16.27 -25.05 -3.13
C GLY A 162 15.47 -24.07 -4.00
N PHE A 163 14.58 -23.27 -3.45
CA PHE A 163 13.78 -22.32 -4.22
C PHE A 163 14.58 -21.09 -4.64
N LYS A 164 14.30 -20.58 -5.85
CA LYS A 164 14.81 -19.30 -6.30
C LYS A 164 14.02 -18.19 -5.62
N VAL A 165 14.74 -17.24 -5.01
CA VAL A 165 14.16 -16.10 -4.30
C VAL A 165 14.59 -14.81 -5.00
N TYR A 166 13.64 -13.93 -5.27
CA TYR A 166 13.87 -12.56 -5.68
C TYR A 166 13.55 -11.65 -4.49
N ILE A 167 14.45 -10.73 -4.18
CA ILE A 167 14.26 -9.76 -3.10
C ILE A 167 14.16 -8.39 -3.73
N GLY A 168 13.06 -7.67 -3.44
CA GLY A 168 12.84 -6.29 -3.83
C GLY A 168 12.78 -5.41 -2.60
N GLU A 169 13.68 -4.46 -2.51
CA GLU A 169 13.74 -3.44 -1.48
C GLU A 169 13.65 -2.05 -2.10
N ASN A 170 12.94 -1.14 -1.45
CA ASN A 170 12.76 0.24 -1.94
C ASN A 170 12.31 0.33 -3.40
N LEU A 171 11.43 -0.59 -3.80
CA LEU A 171 10.96 -0.73 -5.18
C LEU A 171 10.54 0.60 -5.77
N SER A 172 11.02 0.88 -6.98
CA SER A 172 10.85 2.11 -7.76
C SER A 172 11.62 3.34 -7.26
N LEU A 173 12.30 3.30 -6.14
CA LEU A 173 13.12 4.40 -5.64
C LEU A 173 14.54 4.33 -6.24
N GLU A 174 15.33 5.40 -6.06
CA GLU A 174 16.69 5.48 -6.59
C GLU A 174 17.64 4.42 -6.02
N ASN A 175 17.34 3.93 -4.82
CA ASN A 175 18.11 2.89 -4.12
C ASN A 175 17.40 1.51 -4.14
N GLU A 176 16.70 1.23 -5.25
CA GLU A 176 16.09 -0.09 -5.54
C GLU A 176 17.13 -1.22 -5.64
#